data_e7705f9dd25f5ccc5158190ba416b553
#
_entry.id   e7705f9dd25f5ccc5158190ba416b553
#
_cell.length_a   1.000
_cell.length_b   1.000
_cell.length_c   1.000
_cell.angle_alpha   90.00
_cell.angle_beta   90.00
_cell.angle_gamma   90.00
#
_symmetry.space_group_name_H-M   'P 1'
#
loop_
_entity.id
_entity.type
_entity.pdbx_description
1 polymer ?
#
loop_
_entity_poly.entity_id
_entity_poly.type
_entity_poly.pdbx_seq_one_letter_code
_entity_poly.pdbx_strand_id
1 'polypeptide(L)'
;MVGGGRMVLSLMGRPSYDPTTPTSCYQWELLAHALMTLVSEGLIAEEKVDSFNAPYYAPCEEELSLALKKEGSFLIDSLHAFEIDWDGGGDQELHHTFDMVGSGQKVAKTVRAVVESMLESHFGKDIMDHLFQCYAELISNHLSKSRTKYINLVLVIIKKD
;
A
#
# COMPACT_ATOMS: atom_id res chain seq x y z
N MET A 1 24.64 -6.74 -12.22
CA MET A 1 24.46 -5.62 -13.17
C MET A 1 25.84 -5.15 -13.59
N VAL A 2 26.09 -4.99 -14.88
CA VAL A 2 27.41 -4.52 -15.40
C VAL A 2 27.52 -3.01 -15.23
N GLY A 3 28.75 -2.47 -15.23
CA GLY A 3 29.00 -1.03 -15.21
C GLY A 3 28.28 -0.34 -16.37
N GLY A 4 27.75 0.85 -16.16
CA GLY A 4 26.88 1.57 -17.10
C GLY A 4 25.48 0.99 -17.31
N GLY A 5 25.17 -0.19 -16.76
CA GLY A 5 23.85 -0.80 -16.84
C GLY A 5 22.80 0.04 -16.12
N ARG A 6 21.56 0.09 -16.67
CA ARG A 6 20.42 0.82 -16.10
C ARG A 6 19.40 -0.13 -15.50
N MET A 7 18.74 0.28 -14.40
CA MET A 7 17.63 -0.42 -13.79
C MET A 7 16.50 0.58 -13.50
N VAL A 8 15.28 0.18 -13.82
CA VAL A 8 14.06 0.93 -13.50
C VAL A 8 13.33 0.17 -12.41
N LEU A 9 13.01 0.86 -11.34
CA LEU A 9 12.24 0.33 -10.21
C LEU A 9 10.95 1.12 -10.08
N SER A 10 9.84 0.41 -9.92
CA SER A 10 8.53 0.99 -9.57
C SER A 10 8.08 0.35 -8.26
N LEU A 11 7.78 1.17 -7.27
CA LEU A 11 7.39 0.70 -5.93
C LEU A 11 6.38 1.65 -5.29
N MET A 12 5.55 1.08 -4.43
CA MET A 12 4.70 1.91 -3.57
C MET A 12 5.56 2.67 -2.58
N GLY A 13 5.25 3.95 -2.44
CA GLY A 13 5.91 4.85 -1.52
C GLY A 13 4.93 5.59 -0.63
N ARG A 14 5.45 6.56 0.10
CA ARG A 14 4.67 7.51 0.90
C ARG A 14 5.10 8.95 0.61
N PRO A 15 4.20 9.94 0.86
CA PRO A 15 4.44 11.32 0.44
C PRO A 15 5.45 12.06 1.34
N SER A 16 5.70 11.59 2.57
CA SER A 16 6.56 12.29 3.53
C SER A 16 7.51 11.35 4.27
N TYR A 17 8.54 11.93 4.87
CA TYR A 17 9.47 11.20 5.74
C TYR A 17 8.79 10.61 6.98
N ASP A 18 7.78 11.29 7.51
CA ASP A 18 6.98 10.82 8.64
C ASP A 18 5.98 9.75 8.17
N PRO A 19 6.14 8.47 8.57
CA PRO A 19 5.25 7.40 8.18
C PRO A 19 3.88 7.46 8.88
N THR A 20 3.73 8.28 9.92
CA THR A 20 2.50 8.36 10.73
C THR A 20 1.49 9.36 10.17
N THR A 21 1.83 10.08 9.10
CA THR A 21 0.86 10.99 8.47
C THR A 21 -0.32 10.22 7.89
N PRO A 22 -1.57 10.72 8.03
CA PRO A 22 -2.77 10.01 7.55
C PRO A 22 -2.70 9.61 6.08
N THR A 23 -2.06 10.44 5.24
CA THR A 23 -1.89 10.15 3.81
C THR A 23 -0.88 9.03 3.51
N SER A 24 -0.06 8.64 4.49
CA SER A 24 1.01 7.65 4.31
C SER A 24 0.58 6.21 4.61
N CYS A 25 -0.37 6.01 5.53
CA CYS A 25 -0.65 4.68 6.09
C CYS A 25 -2.14 4.34 6.20
N TYR A 26 -3.04 5.18 5.72
CA TYR A 26 -4.48 5.03 5.96
C TYR A 26 -5.06 3.67 5.50
N GLN A 27 -4.55 3.10 4.42
CA GLN A 27 -4.93 1.75 3.99
C GLN A 27 -4.61 0.67 5.05
N TRP A 28 -3.52 0.86 5.81
CA TRP A 28 -3.13 -0.03 6.89
C TRP A 28 -3.99 0.18 8.13
N GLU A 29 -4.39 1.42 8.41
CA GLU A 29 -5.35 1.72 9.48
C GLU A 29 -6.70 1.07 9.20
N LEU A 30 -7.21 1.13 7.96
CA LEU A 30 -8.42 0.44 7.58
C LEU A 30 -8.30 -1.09 7.70
N LEU A 31 -7.13 -1.65 7.37
CA LEU A 31 -6.88 -3.09 7.55
C LEU A 31 -6.84 -3.46 9.04
N ALA A 32 -6.22 -2.64 9.88
CA ALA A 32 -6.22 -2.82 11.33
C ALA A 32 -7.65 -2.74 11.89
N HIS A 33 -8.49 -1.80 11.44
CA HIS A 33 -9.90 -1.74 11.82
C HIS A 33 -10.68 -2.99 11.39
N ALA A 34 -10.41 -3.54 10.20
CA ALA A 34 -11.01 -4.80 9.77
C ALA A 34 -10.60 -5.97 10.68
N LEU A 35 -9.33 -6.06 11.06
CA LEU A 35 -8.85 -7.05 12.03
C LEU A 35 -9.52 -6.89 13.39
N MET A 36 -9.66 -5.66 13.89
CA MET A 36 -10.35 -5.39 15.15
C MET A 36 -11.85 -5.72 15.10
N THR A 37 -12.49 -5.65 13.93
CA THR A 37 -13.85 -6.17 13.75
C THR A 37 -13.89 -7.67 14.02
N LEU A 38 -12.94 -8.43 13.44
CA LEU A 38 -12.85 -9.87 13.67
C LEU A 38 -12.51 -10.23 15.12
N VAL A 39 -11.77 -9.38 15.83
CA VAL A 39 -11.56 -9.52 17.29
C VAL A 39 -12.87 -9.37 18.03
N SER A 40 -13.67 -8.34 17.71
CA SER A 40 -14.97 -8.09 18.36
C SER A 40 -15.99 -9.21 18.11
N GLU A 41 -15.85 -9.92 17.00
CA GLU A 41 -16.64 -11.11 16.63
C GLU A 41 -16.12 -12.41 17.28
N GLY A 42 -14.98 -12.36 17.97
CA GLY A 42 -14.36 -13.51 18.61
C GLY A 42 -13.68 -14.50 17.66
N LEU A 43 -13.38 -14.07 16.42
CA LEU A 43 -12.75 -14.92 15.40
C LEU A 43 -11.24 -14.97 15.53
N ILE A 44 -10.62 -13.91 16.06
CA ILE A 44 -9.18 -13.83 16.36
C ILE A 44 -8.96 -13.21 17.73
N ALA A 45 -7.87 -13.58 18.37
CA ALA A 45 -7.45 -12.98 19.65
C ALA A 45 -6.77 -11.61 19.40
N GLU A 46 -7.02 -10.63 20.28
CA GLU A 46 -6.44 -9.28 20.18
C GLU A 46 -4.90 -9.32 20.20
N GLU A 47 -4.33 -10.21 21.00
CA GLU A 47 -2.87 -10.40 21.10
C GLU A 47 -2.24 -10.82 19.77
N LYS A 48 -3.00 -11.47 18.87
CA LYS A 48 -2.54 -11.76 17.52
C LYS A 48 -2.42 -10.49 16.68
N VAL A 49 -3.33 -9.53 16.85
CA VAL A 49 -3.24 -8.23 16.15
C VAL A 49 -2.04 -7.46 16.66
N ASP A 50 -1.85 -7.38 17.97
CA ASP A 50 -0.74 -6.67 18.62
C ASP A 50 0.63 -7.25 18.24
N SER A 51 0.72 -8.55 18.03
CA SER A 51 1.96 -9.24 17.69
C SER A 51 2.26 -9.28 16.17
N PHE A 52 1.35 -8.79 15.33
CA PHE A 52 1.55 -8.79 13.89
C PHE A 52 2.54 -7.72 13.42
N ASN A 53 3.69 -8.13 12.97
CA ASN A 53 4.68 -7.28 12.32
C ASN A 53 4.61 -7.49 10.80
N ALA A 54 3.90 -6.61 10.09
CA ALA A 54 3.82 -6.68 8.64
C ALA A 54 5.21 -6.49 8.01
N PRO A 55 5.73 -7.45 7.24
CA PRO A 55 7.02 -7.30 6.56
C PRO A 55 6.86 -6.44 5.29
N TYR A 56 6.40 -5.23 5.46
CA TYR A 56 6.10 -4.29 4.39
C TYR A 56 6.70 -2.92 4.71
N TYR A 57 7.33 -2.30 3.72
CA TYR A 57 7.91 -0.98 3.84
C TYR A 57 7.64 -0.15 2.60
N ALA A 58 7.04 1.03 2.77
CA ALA A 58 6.83 2.03 1.74
C ALA A 58 7.79 3.21 1.99
N PRO A 59 8.87 3.36 1.21
CA PRO A 59 9.80 4.47 1.39
C PRO A 59 9.22 5.79 0.89
N CYS A 60 9.79 6.91 1.37
CA CYS A 60 9.69 8.19 0.68
C CYS A 60 10.90 8.43 -0.25
N GLU A 61 10.85 9.48 -1.06
CA GLU A 61 11.93 9.81 -2.02
C GLU A 61 13.27 10.05 -1.31
N GLU A 62 13.25 10.73 -0.17
CA GLU A 62 14.45 11.04 0.61
C GLU A 62 15.13 9.78 1.13
N GLU A 63 14.37 8.81 1.64
CA GLU A 63 14.91 7.55 2.14
C GLU A 63 15.55 6.72 1.04
N LEU A 64 14.89 6.62 -0.13
CA LEU A 64 15.48 5.95 -1.29
C LEU A 64 16.79 6.61 -1.72
N SER A 65 16.80 7.93 -1.78
CA SER A 65 17.99 8.70 -2.14
C SER A 65 19.13 8.48 -1.15
N LEU A 66 18.83 8.46 0.14
CA LEU A 66 19.82 8.21 1.20
C LEU A 66 20.33 6.76 1.16
N ALA A 67 19.44 5.79 0.96
CA ALA A 67 19.81 4.37 0.88
C ALA A 67 20.77 4.13 -0.32
N LEU A 68 20.48 4.69 -1.49
CA LEU A 68 21.31 4.56 -2.67
C LEU A 68 22.65 5.29 -2.54
N LYS A 69 22.66 6.47 -1.92
CA LYS A 69 23.90 7.20 -1.61
C LYS A 69 24.79 6.39 -0.65
N LYS A 70 24.19 5.76 0.36
CA LYS A 70 24.92 4.95 1.34
C LYS A 70 25.45 3.65 0.73
N GLU A 71 24.69 3.01 -0.15
CA GLU A 71 25.11 1.82 -0.89
C GLU A 71 26.30 2.15 -1.81
N GLY A 72 26.25 3.29 -2.49
CA GLY A 72 27.41 3.91 -3.16
C GLY A 72 27.72 3.40 -4.56
N SER A 73 27.24 2.24 -4.99
CA SER A 73 27.56 1.64 -6.30
C SER A 73 26.65 2.06 -7.45
N PHE A 74 25.63 2.90 -7.16
CA PHE A 74 24.68 3.42 -8.16
C PHE A 74 24.69 4.95 -8.23
N LEU A 75 24.29 5.45 -9.40
CA LEU A 75 23.90 6.83 -9.63
C LEU A 75 22.39 6.87 -9.80
N ILE A 76 21.72 7.84 -9.20
CA ILE A 76 20.32 8.12 -9.47
C ILE A 76 20.26 8.95 -10.77
N ASP A 77 19.65 8.39 -11.80
CA ASP A 77 19.40 9.07 -13.07
C ASP A 77 18.13 9.92 -12.96
N SER A 78 17.05 9.31 -12.43
CA SER A 78 15.81 10.02 -12.12
C SER A 78 15.06 9.35 -10.98
N LEU A 79 14.27 10.13 -10.25
CA LEU A 79 13.34 9.69 -9.20
C LEU A 79 12.10 10.56 -9.30
N HIS A 80 10.94 9.95 -9.47
CA HIS A 80 9.66 10.63 -9.62
C HIS A 80 8.60 9.98 -8.73
N ALA A 81 7.80 10.80 -8.06
CA ALA A 81 6.60 10.38 -7.35
C ALA A 81 5.37 10.67 -8.22
N PHE A 82 4.49 9.68 -8.31
CA PHE A 82 3.21 9.79 -9.01
C PHE A 82 2.06 9.48 -8.03
N GLU A 83 1.01 10.26 -8.11
CA GLU A 83 -0.23 9.99 -7.41
C GLU A 83 -1.16 9.17 -8.30
N ILE A 84 -1.71 8.07 -7.76
CA ILE A 84 -2.62 7.17 -8.45
C ILE A 84 -3.84 6.96 -7.55
N ASP A 85 -5.04 7.25 -8.06
CA ASP A 85 -6.27 7.00 -7.31
C ASP A 85 -6.38 5.53 -6.89
N TRP A 86 -6.86 5.28 -5.68
CA TRP A 86 -6.95 3.91 -5.13
C TRP A 86 -7.75 2.96 -6.02
N ASP A 87 -8.81 3.45 -6.63
CA ASP A 87 -9.69 2.66 -7.51
C ASP A 87 -9.22 2.62 -8.97
N GLY A 88 -8.12 3.29 -9.29
CA GLY A 88 -7.57 3.40 -10.65
C GLY A 88 -8.39 4.32 -11.56
N GLY A 89 -9.33 5.09 -11.03
CA GLY A 89 -10.06 6.12 -11.76
C GLY A 89 -9.11 7.27 -12.09
N GLY A 90 -8.80 7.48 -13.37
CA GLY A 90 -8.09 8.68 -13.83
C GLY A 90 -9.03 9.90 -13.87
N ASP A 91 -8.45 11.10 -14.10
CA ASP A 91 -9.14 12.39 -14.18
C ASP A 91 -10.19 12.53 -15.32
N GLN A 92 -10.73 11.43 -15.81
CA GLN A 92 -11.82 11.50 -16.79
C GLN A 92 -13.13 11.86 -16.08
N GLU A 93 -13.46 13.14 -16.13
CA GLU A 93 -14.81 13.70 -15.97
C GLU A 93 -15.78 13.06 -16.98
N LEU A 94 -16.13 11.81 -16.83
CA LEU A 94 -17.25 11.19 -17.54
C LEU A 94 -18.14 10.50 -16.52
N HIS A 95 -19.33 11.09 -16.36
CA HIS A 95 -20.56 10.61 -15.76
C HIS A 95 -20.70 9.06 -15.60
N HIS A 96 -19.88 8.45 -14.77
CA HIS A 96 -20.23 7.17 -14.21
C HIS A 96 -20.79 7.42 -12.83
N THR A 97 -22.03 7.02 -12.61
CA THR A 97 -22.59 6.75 -11.29
C THR A 97 -21.50 6.01 -10.51
N PHE A 98 -20.91 6.69 -9.55
CA PHE A 98 -19.77 6.23 -8.77
C PHE A 98 -20.20 4.92 -8.10
N ASP A 99 -19.78 3.78 -8.65
CA ASP A 99 -19.99 2.48 -8.03
C ASP A 99 -19.02 2.34 -6.85
N MET A 100 -19.40 2.93 -5.72
CA MET A 100 -18.61 2.98 -4.50
C MET A 100 -18.33 1.58 -3.95
N VAL A 101 -19.28 0.67 -4.11
CA VAL A 101 -19.14 -0.73 -3.65
C VAL A 101 -18.12 -1.44 -4.55
N GLY A 102 -18.21 -1.26 -5.85
CA GLY A 102 -17.25 -1.81 -6.81
C GLY A 102 -15.83 -1.24 -6.61
N SER A 103 -15.69 0.06 -6.30
CA SER A 103 -14.40 0.68 -6.02
C SER A 103 -13.75 0.10 -4.76
N GLY A 104 -14.49 -0.03 -3.65
CA GLY A 104 -13.96 -0.64 -2.43
C GLY A 104 -13.53 -2.10 -2.62
N GLN A 105 -14.31 -2.88 -3.38
CA GLN A 105 -13.97 -4.27 -3.71
C GLN A 105 -12.70 -4.35 -4.59
N LYS A 106 -12.53 -3.47 -5.57
CA LYS A 106 -11.33 -3.42 -6.41
C LYS A 106 -10.09 -3.13 -5.59
N VAL A 107 -10.15 -2.11 -4.72
CA VAL A 107 -9.04 -1.76 -3.83
C VAL A 107 -8.72 -2.92 -2.88
N ALA A 108 -9.73 -3.48 -2.21
CA ALA A 108 -9.54 -4.62 -1.31
C ALA A 108 -8.91 -5.82 -2.03
N LYS A 109 -9.33 -6.12 -3.26
CA LYS A 109 -8.75 -7.20 -4.08
C LYS A 109 -7.28 -6.93 -4.42
N THR A 110 -6.93 -5.68 -4.73
CA THR A 110 -5.55 -5.28 -5.04
C THR A 110 -4.66 -5.42 -3.80
N VAL A 111 -5.11 -4.92 -2.65
CA VAL A 111 -4.38 -5.05 -1.39
C VAL A 111 -4.27 -6.52 -0.98
N ARG A 112 -5.36 -7.30 -1.09
CA ARG A 112 -5.38 -8.74 -0.82
C ARG A 112 -4.28 -9.47 -1.59
N ALA A 113 -4.15 -9.20 -2.90
CA ALA A 113 -3.14 -9.84 -3.74
C ALA A 113 -1.68 -9.61 -3.27
N VAL A 114 -1.45 -8.51 -2.55
CA VAL A 114 -0.12 -8.18 -2.01
C VAL A 114 0.11 -8.75 -0.62
N VAL A 115 -0.91 -8.68 0.26
CA VAL A 115 -0.70 -8.91 1.70
C VAL A 115 -1.28 -10.24 2.21
N GLU A 116 -2.11 -10.95 1.43
CA GLU A 116 -2.83 -12.14 1.90
C GLU A 116 -1.88 -13.20 2.47
N SER A 117 -0.78 -13.50 1.78
CA SER A 117 0.18 -14.51 2.24
C SER A 117 0.83 -14.15 3.59
N MET A 118 1.06 -12.86 3.84
CA MET A 118 1.59 -12.37 5.12
C MET A 118 0.55 -12.52 6.24
N LEU A 119 -0.69 -12.14 5.96
CA LEU A 119 -1.80 -12.24 6.90
C LEU A 119 -2.17 -13.71 7.17
N GLU A 120 -2.28 -14.52 6.13
CA GLU A 120 -2.58 -15.96 6.24
C GLU A 120 -1.55 -16.70 7.12
N SER A 121 -0.26 -16.39 6.94
CA SER A 121 0.82 -16.95 7.72
C SER A 121 0.70 -16.67 9.23
N HIS A 122 0.15 -15.52 9.60
CA HIS A 122 0.04 -15.09 11.01
C HIS A 122 -1.33 -15.38 11.62
N PHE A 123 -2.40 -15.09 10.90
CA PHE A 123 -3.78 -15.18 11.40
C PHE A 123 -4.47 -16.51 11.04
N GLY A 124 -4.01 -17.19 10.01
CA GLY A 124 -4.64 -18.40 9.46
C GLY A 124 -5.50 -18.10 8.23
N LYS A 125 -5.76 -19.13 7.42
CA LYS A 125 -6.46 -19.02 6.15
C LYS A 125 -7.96 -18.78 6.31
N ASP A 126 -8.55 -19.35 7.36
CA ASP A 126 -10.01 -19.46 7.50
C ASP A 126 -10.71 -18.10 7.64
N ILE A 127 -9.99 -17.08 8.11
CA ILE A 127 -10.54 -15.73 8.30
C ILE A 127 -10.36 -14.81 7.09
N MET A 128 -9.57 -15.19 6.09
CA MET A 128 -9.16 -14.26 5.02
C MET A 128 -10.33 -13.70 4.23
N ASP A 129 -11.30 -14.52 3.83
CA ASP A 129 -12.43 -14.04 3.04
C ASP A 129 -13.28 -13.04 3.83
N HIS A 130 -13.53 -13.32 5.10
CA HIS A 130 -14.29 -12.43 5.97
C HIS A 130 -13.52 -11.12 6.24
N LEU A 131 -12.22 -11.21 6.53
CA LEU A 131 -11.36 -10.05 6.71
C LEU A 131 -11.41 -9.09 5.51
N PHE A 132 -11.23 -9.63 4.29
CA PHE A 132 -11.23 -8.79 3.10
C PHE A 132 -12.61 -8.30 2.69
N GLN A 133 -13.68 -8.97 3.11
CA GLN A 133 -15.04 -8.44 3.00
C GLN A 133 -15.22 -7.20 3.92
N CYS A 134 -14.89 -7.31 5.19
CA CYS A 134 -14.94 -6.17 6.14
C CYS A 134 -14.06 -5.02 5.66
N TYR A 135 -12.86 -5.34 5.18
CA TYR A 135 -11.93 -4.34 4.64
C TYR A 135 -12.51 -3.61 3.42
N ALA A 136 -13.15 -4.32 2.48
CA ALA A 136 -13.80 -3.70 1.31
C ALA A 136 -14.92 -2.74 1.70
N GLU A 137 -15.71 -3.06 2.72
CA GLU A 137 -16.76 -2.20 3.25
C GLU A 137 -16.18 -0.92 3.87
N LEU A 138 -15.13 -1.03 4.66
CA LEU A 138 -14.43 0.13 5.24
C LEU A 138 -13.85 1.04 4.16
N ILE A 139 -13.23 0.47 3.12
CA ILE A 139 -12.72 1.25 1.98
C ILE A 139 -13.87 1.94 1.24
N SER A 140 -14.97 1.25 0.97
CA SER A 140 -16.14 1.84 0.30
C SER A 140 -16.68 3.04 1.09
N ASN A 141 -16.79 2.90 2.41
CA ASN A 141 -17.20 3.97 3.30
C ASN A 141 -16.22 5.15 3.31
N HIS A 142 -14.93 4.87 3.22
CA HIS A 142 -13.92 5.91 3.13
C HIS A 142 -13.98 6.66 1.79
N LEU A 143 -13.97 5.93 0.68
CA LEU A 143 -14.02 6.50 -0.67
C LEU A 143 -15.31 7.29 -0.93
N SER A 144 -16.41 7.00 -0.20
CA SER A 144 -17.63 7.79 -0.25
C SER A 144 -17.49 9.21 0.29
N LYS A 145 -16.46 9.47 1.09
CA LYS A 145 -16.24 10.75 1.79
C LYS A 145 -15.03 11.50 1.26
N SER A 146 -14.04 10.79 0.74
CA SER A 146 -12.78 11.40 0.28
C SER A 146 -12.13 10.56 -0.81
N ARG A 147 -11.55 11.22 -1.81
CA ARG A 147 -10.64 10.57 -2.75
C ARG A 147 -9.28 10.39 -2.10
N THR A 148 -8.74 9.20 -2.19
CA THR A 148 -7.42 8.87 -1.65
C THR A 148 -6.56 8.27 -2.75
N LYS A 149 -5.28 8.60 -2.72
CA LYS A 149 -4.31 8.22 -3.74
C LYS A 149 -3.17 7.40 -3.14
N TYR A 150 -2.64 6.48 -3.93
CA TYR A 150 -1.34 5.86 -3.69
C TYR A 150 -0.24 6.79 -4.19
N ILE A 151 0.89 6.76 -3.51
CA ILE A 151 2.15 7.29 -4.05
C ILE A 151 2.92 6.14 -4.69
N ASN A 152 3.22 6.29 -5.96
CA ASN A 152 4.08 5.36 -6.68
C ASN A 152 5.41 6.06 -7.02
N LEU A 153 6.51 5.48 -6.58
CA LEU A 153 7.85 5.97 -6.84
C LEU A 153 8.45 5.22 -8.04
N VAL A 154 8.88 5.97 -9.04
CA VAL A 154 9.61 5.42 -10.18
C VAL A 154 11.03 5.95 -10.14
N LEU A 155 11.96 5.03 -10.00
CA LEU A 155 13.38 5.30 -9.83
C LEU A 155 14.16 4.67 -10.97
N VAL A 156 15.03 5.46 -11.62
CA VAL A 156 16.01 4.99 -12.61
C VAL A 156 17.40 5.14 -12.02
N ILE A 157 18.14 4.04 -11.97
CA ILE A 157 19.51 4.02 -11.47
C ILE A 157 20.48 3.44 -12.50
N ILE A 158 21.72 3.93 -12.44
CA ILE A 158 22.83 3.48 -13.29
C ILE A 158 23.91 2.86 -12.40
N LYS A 159 24.36 1.66 -12.72
CA LYS A 159 25.49 1.02 -12.02
C LYS A 159 26.77 1.77 -12.36
N LYS A 160 27.53 2.19 -11.35
CA LYS A 160 28.89 2.72 -11.52
C LYS A 160 29.83 1.62 -12.03
N ASP A 161 30.88 2.02 -12.70
CA ASP A 161 31.98 1.14 -13.12
C ASP A 161 32.75 0.56 -11.94
#